data_b2f1c1bc17bea79630ab60c7b70479b7
#
_entry.id   b2f1c1bc17bea79630ab60c7b70479b7
#
_cell.length_a   1.000
_cell.length_b   1.000
_cell.length_c   1.000
_cell.angle_alpha   90.00
_cell.angle_beta   90.00
_cell.angle_gamma   90.00
#
_symmetry.space_group_name_H-M   'P 1'
#
loop_
_entity.id
_entity.type
_entity.pdbx_description
1 polymer ?
#
loop_
_entity_poly.entity_id
_entity_poly.type
_entity_poly.pdbx_seq_one_letter_code
_entity_poly.pdbx_strand_id
1 'polypeptide(L)'
;MDPHLYIEAESVISFAGPAAEERATRGSGPGWRKFLPRHPVVCFHEAGHAVIARALNFQVYEISVIQNPERGCDGFVSAGISPDPPPFREEAETDMTAGVKHAALAAPCRGWKSALKSARTMRARARALVEENWHVICALAAELERKGALDRAAIDSFFELRTGRRAAAAVSPSPPRSGEVCTMKGDLSA
;
A
#
# COMPACT_ATOMS: atom_id res chain seq x y z
N MET A 1 1.12 18.09 -8.02
CA MET A 1 1.81 16.85 -8.52
C MET A 1 1.90 16.93 -10.04
N ASP A 2 3.03 16.54 -10.62
CA ASP A 2 3.18 16.42 -12.07
C ASP A 2 2.15 15.42 -12.63
N PRO A 3 1.37 15.75 -13.69
CA PRO A 3 0.37 14.86 -14.26
C PRO A 3 0.92 13.49 -14.69
N HIS A 4 2.16 13.45 -15.15
CA HIS A 4 2.82 12.21 -15.55
C HIS A 4 3.09 11.30 -14.35
N LEU A 5 3.62 11.87 -13.26
CA LEU A 5 3.87 11.15 -12.01
C LEU A 5 2.56 10.68 -11.36
N TYR A 6 1.48 11.45 -11.53
CA TYR A 6 0.16 11.06 -11.07
C TYR A 6 -0.35 9.79 -11.78
N ILE A 7 -0.29 9.77 -13.12
CA ILE A 7 -0.72 8.62 -13.93
C ILE A 7 0.14 7.37 -13.64
N GLU A 8 1.46 7.54 -13.45
CA GLU A 8 2.33 6.44 -13.02
C GLU A 8 1.93 5.89 -11.67
N ALA A 9 1.64 6.75 -10.70
CA ALA A 9 1.22 6.35 -9.37
C ALA A 9 -0.11 5.59 -9.42
N GLU A 10 -1.11 6.06 -10.18
CA GLU A 10 -2.37 5.35 -10.38
C GLU A 10 -2.16 3.97 -11.00
N SER A 11 -1.25 3.85 -11.98
CA SER A 11 -0.89 2.54 -12.54
C SER A 11 -0.30 1.60 -11.48
N VAL A 12 0.59 2.09 -10.63
CA VAL A 12 1.19 1.30 -9.54
C VAL A 12 0.13 0.88 -8.52
N ILE A 13 -0.77 1.80 -8.14
CA ILE A 13 -1.88 1.50 -7.22
C ILE A 13 -2.78 0.42 -7.80
N SER A 14 -3.17 0.52 -9.08
CA SER A 14 -4.00 -0.48 -9.75
C SER A 14 -3.35 -1.87 -9.78
N PHE A 15 -2.03 -1.98 -9.86
CA PHE A 15 -1.34 -3.27 -9.78
C PHE A 15 -1.10 -3.77 -8.34
N ALA A 16 -1.31 -2.94 -7.32
CA ALA A 16 -0.98 -3.28 -5.95
C ALA A 16 -1.94 -4.32 -5.33
N GLY A 17 -3.24 -4.22 -5.60
CA GLY A 17 -4.24 -5.21 -5.16
C GLY A 17 -3.92 -6.61 -5.68
N PRO A 18 -3.83 -6.81 -7.01
CA PRO A 18 -3.42 -8.10 -7.57
C PRO A 18 -2.07 -8.61 -7.05
N ALA A 19 -1.10 -7.72 -6.78
CA ALA A 19 0.19 -8.11 -6.22
C ALA A 19 0.08 -8.57 -4.76
N ALA A 20 -0.75 -7.91 -3.95
CA ALA A 20 -1.01 -8.30 -2.56
C ALA A 20 -1.77 -9.63 -2.50
N GLU A 21 -2.75 -9.84 -3.35
CA GLU A 21 -3.45 -11.11 -3.53
C GLU A 21 -2.47 -12.23 -3.91
N GLU A 22 -1.61 -12.01 -4.92
CA GLU A 22 -0.60 -12.98 -5.35
C GLU A 22 0.34 -13.35 -4.20
N ARG A 23 0.75 -12.37 -3.38
CA ARG A 23 1.61 -12.60 -2.23
C ARG A 23 0.91 -13.38 -1.13
N ALA A 24 -0.31 -12.99 -0.75
CA ALA A 24 -1.10 -13.66 0.28
C ALA A 24 -1.31 -15.15 -0.02
N THR A 25 -1.35 -15.48 -1.31
CA THR A 25 -1.64 -16.82 -1.81
C THR A 25 -0.41 -17.60 -2.26
N ARG A 26 0.80 -17.04 -2.09
CA ARG A 26 2.05 -17.74 -2.37
C ARG A 26 2.15 -19.03 -1.56
N GLY A 27 2.40 -20.13 -2.26
CA GLY A 27 2.52 -21.46 -1.66
C GLY A 27 1.23 -22.28 -1.65
N SER A 28 0.10 -21.72 -2.00
CA SER A 28 -1.19 -22.43 -2.03
C SER A 28 -1.38 -23.33 -3.26
N GLY A 29 -0.45 -23.32 -4.22
CA GLY A 29 -0.48 -24.14 -5.44
C GLY A 29 -1.50 -23.70 -6.51
N PRO A 30 -1.43 -24.24 -7.70
CA PRO A 30 -2.42 -23.95 -8.75
C PRO A 30 -3.80 -24.47 -8.33
N GLY A 31 -4.81 -23.60 -8.33
CA GLY A 31 -6.19 -23.95 -7.99
C GLY A 31 -6.66 -23.50 -6.61
N TRP A 32 -5.80 -22.92 -5.78
CA TRP A 32 -6.13 -22.39 -4.45
C TRP A 32 -7.34 -21.44 -4.46
N ARG A 33 -7.57 -20.67 -5.54
CA ARG A 33 -8.75 -19.78 -5.70
C ARG A 33 -10.09 -20.51 -5.56
N LYS A 34 -10.11 -21.83 -5.77
CA LYS A 34 -11.33 -22.66 -5.63
C LYS A 34 -11.61 -23.07 -4.20
N PHE A 35 -10.60 -23.02 -3.32
CA PHE A 35 -10.66 -23.58 -1.97
C PHE A 35 -10.58 -22.52 -0.86
N LEU A 36 -10.08 -21.31 -1.14
CA LEU A 36 -10.09 -20.23 -0.17
C LEU A 36 -11.42 -19.47 -0.22
N PRO A 37 -12.01 -19.14 0.94
CA PRO A 37 -13.11 -18.19 0.98
C PRO A 37 -12.70 -16.91 0.27
N ARG A 38 -13.56 -16.34 -0.57
CA ARG A 38 -13.26 -15.10 -1.31
C ARG A 38 -12.91 -13.95 -0.39
N HIS A 39 -13.57 -13.88 0.76
CA HIS A 39 -13.48 -12.75 1.67
C HIS A 39 -12.07 -12.40 2.17
N PRO A 40 -11.23 -13.32 2.68
CA PRO A 40 -9.87 -12.98 3.10
C PRO A 40 -8.99 -12.49 1.93
N VAL A 41 -9.15 -13.08 0.75
CA VAL A 41 -8.38 -12.69 -0.45
C VAL A 41 -8.72 -11.26 -0.88
N VAL A 42 -10.01 -10.90 -0.85
CA VAL A 42 -10.48 -9.54 -1.13
C VAL A 42 -9.93 -8.55 -0.10
N CYS A 43 -9.85 -8.92 1.19
CA CYS A 43 -9.25 -8.08 2.21
C CYS A 43 -7.79 -7.74 1.91
N PHE A 44 -6.98 -8.69 1.46
CA PHE A 44 -5.60 -8.42 1.04
C PHE A 44 -5.52 -7.58 -0.23
N HIS A 45 -6.43 -7.80 -1.17
CA HIS A 45 -6.51 -7.06 -2.41
C HIS A 45 -6.77 -5.57 -2.14
N GLU A 46 -7.84 -5.25 -1.42
CA GLU A 46 -8.22 -3.87 -1.08
C GLU A 46 -7.19 -3.21 -0.14
N ALA A 47 -6.65 -3.96 0.82
CA ALA A 47 -5.56 -3.47 1.66
C ALA A 47 -4.31 -3.13 0.84
N GLY A 48 -4.00 -3.91 -0.20
CA GLY A 48 -2.90 -3.63 -1.13
C GLY A 48 -3.06 -2.29 -1.82
N HIS A 49 -4.22 -2.02 -2.41
CA HIS A 49 -4.53 -0.74 -3.02
C HIS A 49 -4.38 0.42 -2.03
N ALA A 50 -5.01 0.32 -0.87
CA ALA A 50 -5.06 1.39 0.13
C ALA A 50 -3.68 1.72 0.72
N VAL A 51 -2.89 0.71 1.07
CA VAL A 51 -1.55 0.91 1.66
C VAL A 51 -0.60 1.53 0.64
N ILE A 52 -0.64 1.07 -0.62
CA ILE A 52 0.24 1.62 -1.65
C ILE A 52 -0.22 3.02 -2.08
N ALA A 53 -1.53 3.30 -2.12
CA ALA A 53 -2.05 4.65 -2.32
C ALA A 53 -1.49 5.63 -1.25
N ARG A 54 -1.55 5.25 0.04
CA ARG A 54 -0.97 6.06 1.14
C ARG A 54 0.55 6.21 1.02
N ALA A 55 1.27 5.15 0.65
CA ALA A 55 2.72 5.19 0.44
C ALA A 55 3.12 6.14 -0.71
N LEU A 56 2.25 6.34 -1.69
CA LEU A 56 2.41 7.27 -2.81
C LEU A 56 1.78 8.65 -2.56
N ASN A 57 1.42 8.97 -1.30
CA ASN A 57 0.81 10.23 -0.86
C ASN A 57 -0.58 10.50 -1.43
N PHE A 58 -1.33 9.46 -1.76
CA PHE A 58 -2.75 9.59 -2.06
C PHE A 58 -3.56 9.56 -0.76
N GLN A 59 -4.63 10.35 -0.72
CA GLN A 59 -5.63 10.25 0.33
C GLN A 59 -6.53 9.05 0.04
N VAL A 60 -6.75 8.20 1.04
CA VAL A 60 -7.74 7.11 0.97
C VAL A 60 -8.99 7.57 1.73
N TYR A 61 -10.15 7.51 1.08
CA TYR A 61 -11.42 8.02 1.63
C TYR A 61 -12.29 6.91 2.20
N GLU A 62 -12.30 5.78 1.53
CA GLU A 62 -13.12 4.62 1.90
C GLU A 62 -12.48 3.33 1.39
N ILE A 63 -12.63 2.27 2.15
CA ILE A 63 -12.29 0.90 1.78
C ILE A 63 -13.46 0.02 2.16
N SER A 64 -13.92 -0.83 1.24
CA SER A 64 -14.97 -1.82 1.52
C SER A 64 -14.61 -3.16 0.92
N VAL A 65 -14.88 -4.23 1.66
CA VAL A 65 -14.83 -5.62 1.19
C VAL A 65 -16.22 -6.25 1.23
N ILE A 66 -17.24 -5.43 1.40
CA ILE A 66 -18.64 -5.83 1.35
C ILE A 66 -19.04 -5.88 -0.12
N GLN A 67 -19.49 -7.07 -0.53
CA GLN A 67 -19.98 -7.29 -1.88
C GLN A 67 -21.12 -6.31 -2.21
N ASN A 68 -20.98 -5.58 -3.30
CA ASN A 68 -22.03 -4.71 -3.81
C ASN A 68 -22.48 -5.20 -5.19
N PRO A 69 -23.58 -5.96 -5.26
CA PRO A 69 -24.09 -6.51 -6.53
C PRO A 69 -24.48 -5.43 -7.55
N GLU A 70 -24.93 -4.25 -7.08
CA GLU A 70 -25.33 -3.14 -7.94
C GLU A 70 -24.10 -2.51 -8.63
N ARG A 71 -22.94 -2.55 -7.96
CA ARG A 71 -21.65 -2.06 -8.48
C ARG A 71 -20.84 -3.15 -9.18
N GLY A 72 -21.27 -4.42 -9.09
CA GLY A 72 -20.58 -5.55 -9.71
C GLY A 72 -19.18 -5.82 -9.14
N CYS A 73 -18.88 -5.37 -7.90
CA CYS A 73 -17.56 -5.52 -7.28
C CYS A 73 -17.65 -6.32 -5.96
N ASP A 74 -16.58 -7.07 -5.67
CA ASP A 74 -16.41 -7.83 -4.42
C ASP A 74 -15.81 -6.94 -3.30
N GLY A 75 -15.25 -5.78 -3.66
CA GLY A 75 -14.67 -4.78 -2.79
C GLY A 75 -14.28 -3.54 -3.59
N PHE A 76 -13.87 -2.47 -2.90
CA PHE A 76 -13.34 -1.28 -3.55
C PHE A 76 -12.50 -0.42 -2.59
N VAL A 77 -11.59 0.37 -3.18
CA VAL A 77 -10.88 1.47 -2.52
C VAL A 77 -11.15 2.76 -3.26
N SER A 78 -11.60 3.78 -2.52
CA SER A 78 -11.68 5.15 -3.03
C SER A 78 -10.45 5.92 -2.58
N ALA A 79 -9.64 6.39 -3.53
CA ALA A 79 -8.42 7.16 -3.25
C ALA A 79 -8.21 8.29 -4.27
N GLY A 80 -7.49 9.34 -3.90
CA GLY A 80 -7.17 10.47 -4.77
C GLY A 80 -6.19 11.45 -4.13
N ILE A 81 -5.82 12.50 -4.85
CA ILE A 81 -4.96 13.58 -4.36
C ILE A 81 -5.73 14.82 -3.87
N SER A 82 -7.03 14.90 -4.15
CA SER A 82 -7.92 15.97 -3.68
C SER A 82 -8.30 15.74 -2.21
N PRO A 83 -8.63 16.78 -1.42
CA PRO A 83 -9.26 16.59 -0.11
C PRO A 83 -10.67 15.98 -0.20
N ASP A 84 -11.33 16.13 -1.35
CA ASP A 84 -12.65 15.59 -1.61
C ASP A 84 -12.56 14.25 -2.36
N PRO A 85 -13.42 13.27 -2.02
CA PRO A 85 -13.43 12.00 -2.71
C PRO A 85 -13.75 12.19 -4.20
N PRO A 86 -13.06 11.47 -5.10
CA PRO A 86 -13.41 11.49 -6.51
C PRO A 86 -14.82 10.93 -6.70
N PRO A 87 -15.58 11.41 -7.71
CA PRO A 87 -16.85 10.80 -8.03
C PRO A 87 -16.63 9.32 -8.35
N PHE A 88 -17.53 8.48 -7.85
CA PHE A 88 -17.48 7.05 -8.12
C PHE A 88 -17.57 6.82 -9.64
N ARG A 89 -16.61 6.08 -10.21
CA ARG A 89 -16.67 5.67 -11.62
C ARG A 89 -17.55 4.43 -11.73
N GLU A 90 -18.65 4.53 -12.48
CA GLU A 90 -19.61 3.43 -12.68
C GLU A 90 -19.06 2.26 -13.50
N GLU A 91 -17.96 2.47 -14.23
CA GLU A 91 -17.37 1.42 -15.08
C GLU A 91 -16.52 0.46 -14.24
N ALA A 92 -16.97 -0.77 -14.10
CA ALA A 92 -16.23 -1.88 -13.49
C ALA A 92 -15.04 -2.30 -14.38
N GLU A 93 -14.01 -1.46 -14.43
CA GLU A 93 -12.74 -1.79 -15.05
C GLU A 93 -11.93 -2.67 -14.09
N THR A 94 -11.39 -3.80 -14.58
CA THR A 94 -10.52 -4.60 -13.71
C THR A 94 -9.22 -3.85 -13.44
N ASP A 95 -8.64 -4.01 -12.23
CA ASP A 95 -7.38 -3.35 -11.83
C ASP A 95 -6.24 -3.61 -12.81
N MET A 96 -6.19 -4.81 -13.38
CA MET A 96 -5.19 -5.15 -14.39
C MET A 96 -5.38 -4.34 -15.67
N THR A 97 -6.62 -4.11 -16.08
CA THR A 97 -6.94 -3.30 -17.27
C THR A 97 -6.66 -1.84 -17.01
N ALA A 98 -7.10 -1.31 -15.85
CA ALA A 98 -6.84 0.06 -15.41
C ALA A 98 -5.32 0.32 -15.31
N GLY A 99 -4.57 -0.58 -14.68
CA GLY A 99 -3.13 -0.47 -14.54
C GLY A 99 -2.40 -0.45 -15.90
N VAL A 100 -2.80 -1.26 -16.85
CA VAL A 100 -2.22 -1.26 -18.22
C VAL A 100 -2.60 0.02 -18.96
N LYS A 101 -3.84 0.50 -18.84
CA LYS A 101 -4.31 1.74 -19.47
C LYS A 101 -3.53 2.96 -18.95
N HIS A 102 -3.39 3.10 -17.64
CA HIS A 102 -2.59 4.16 -17.04
C HIS A 102 -1.10 4.06 -17.43
N ALA A 103 -0.53 2.86 -17.43
CA ALA A 103 0.84 2.65 -17.88
C ALA A 103 1.05 3.01 -19.36
N ALA A 104 0.04 2.81 -20.20
CA ALA A 104 0.08 3.22 -21.61
C ALA A 104 0.04 4.73 -21.77
N LEU A 105 -0.73 5.45 -20.93
CA LEU A 105 -0.78 6.91 -20.89
C LEU A 105 0.53 7.51 -20.37
N ALA A 106 1.18 6.86 -19.41
CA ALA A 106 2.48 7.25 -18.87
C ALA A 106 3.67 6.87 -19.78
N ALA A 107 3.45 6.10 -20.85
CA ALA A 107 4.55 5.66 -21.71
C ALA A 107 5.17 6.83 -22.48
N PRO A 108 6.52 6.94 -22.51
CA PRO A 108 7.20 8.06 -23.14
C PRO A 108 7.03 8.12 -24.67
N CYS A 109 6.66 7.00 -25.28
CA CYS A 109 6.43 6.88 -26.71
C CYS A 109 5.09 6.21 -26.97
N ARG A 110 4.35 6.70 -27.98
CA ARG A 110 3.13 6.04 -28.45
C ARG A 110 3.48 4.71 -29.14
N GLY A 111 2.84 3.63 -28.69
CA GLY A 111 3.01 2.31 -29.27
C GLY A 111 2.89 1.19 -28.26
N TRP A 112 2.34 0.04 -28.70
CA TRP A 112 2.05 -1.08 -27.79
C TRP A 112 3.28 -1.64 -27.07
N LYS A 113 4.46 -1.66 -27.73
CA LYS A 113 5.71 -2.14 -27.09
C LYS A 113 6.14 -1.23 -25.92
N SER A 114 6.02 0.11 -26.08
CA SER A 114 6.31 1.07 -25.04
C SER A 114 5.32 0.96 -23.87
N ALA A 115 4.02 0.86 -24.18
CA ALA A 115 2.97 0.65 -23.18
C ALA A 115 3.20 -0.65 -22.38
N LEU A 116 3.54 -1.74 -23.06
CA LEU A 116 3.79 -3.03 -22.41
C LEU A 116 5.05 -2.98 -21.51
N LYS A 117 6.10 -2.29 -21.94
CA LYS A 117 7.30 -2.07 -21.14
C LYS A 117 6.98 -1.24 -19.89
N SER A 118 6.23 -0.15 -20.04
CA SER A 118 5.79 0.69 -18.94
C SER A 118 4.94 -0.10 -17.94
N ALA A 119 3.94 -0.86 -18.40
CA ALA A 119 3.11 -1.71 -17.55
C ALA A 119 3.93 -2.74 -16.75
N ARG A 120 4.92 -3.38 -17.38
CA ARG A 120 5.84 -4.31 -16.67
C ARG A 120 6.63 -3.62 -15.59
N THR A 121 7.13 -2.41 -15.85
CA THR A 121 7.87 -1.60 -14.88
C THR A 121 6.98 -1.20 -13.70
N MET A 122 5.75 -0.71 -13.96
CA MET A 122 4.81 -0.31 -12.91
C MET A 122 4.37 -1.51 -12.06
N ARG A 123 4.11 -2.67 -12.70
CA ARG A 123 3.80 -3.90 -11.99
C ARG A 123 4.96 -4.38 -11.11
N ALA A 124 6.20 -4.30 -11.59
CA ALA A 124 7.37 -4.65 -10.79
C ALA A 124 7.53 -3.71 -9.59
N ARG A 125 7.30 -2.39 -9.78
CA ARG A 125 7.30 -1.39 -8.71
C ARG A 125 6.18 -1.66 -7.68
N ALA A 126 4.98 -1.99 -8.13
CA ALA A 126 3.88 -2.35 -7.24
C ALA A 126 4.24 -3.56 -6.37
N ARG A 127 4.80 -4.62 -6.96
CA ARG A 127 5.27 -5.80 -6.20
C ARG A 127 6.33 -5.43 -5.15
N ALA A 128 7.31 -4.61 -5.51
CA ALA A 128 8.35 -4.17 -4.57
C ALA A 128 7.74 -3.38 -3.39
N LEU A 129 6.84 -2.44 -3.66
CA LEU A 129 6.15 -1.67 -2.63
C LEU A 129 5.25 -2.56 -1.75
N VAL A 130 4.58 -3.55 -2.32
CA VAL A 130 3.80 -4.54 -1.56
C VAL A 130 4.70 -5.35 -0.62
N GLU A 131 5.86 -5.82 -1.09
CA GLU A 131 6.82 -6.52 -0.23
C GLU A 131 7.31 -5.65 0.92
N GLU A 132 7.69 -4.41 0.64
CA GLU A 132 8.16 -3.43 1.64
C GLU A 132 7.10 -3.11 2.70
N ASN A 133 5.84 -3.00 2.29
CA ASN A 133 4.72 -2.62 3.16
C ASN A 133 3.88 -3.81 3.64
N TRP A 134 4.35 -5.05 3.46
CA TRP A 134 3.56 -6.25 3.70
C TRP A 134 2.96 -6.33 5.10
N HIS A 135 3.72 -5.94 6.13
CA HIS A 135 3.25 -5.95 7.51
C HIS A 135 2.06 -5.00 7.75
N VAL A 136 2.01 -3.85 7.03
CA VAL A 136 0.87 -2.92 7.11
C VAL A 136 -0.33 -3.49 6.36
N ILE A 137 -0.08 -4.11 5.19
CA ILE A 137 -1.12 -4.75 4.38
C ILE A 137 -1.81 -5.87 5.18
N CYS A 138 -1.02 -6.76 5.82
CA CYS A 138 -1.58 -7.82 6.66
C CYS A 138 -2.47 -7.28 7.79
N ALA A 139 -2.03 -6.20 8.42
CA ALA A 139 -2.76 -5.62 9.53
C ALA A 139 -4.03 -4.88 9.08
N LEU A 140 -4.00 -4.22 7.90
CA LEU A 140 -5.19 -3.58 7.34
C LEU A 140 -6.18 -4.63 6.84
N ALA A 141 -5.69 -5.70 6.19
CA ALA A 141 -6.52 -6.83 5.77
C ALA A 141 -7.28 -7.47 6.94
N ALA A 142 -6.59 -7.69 8.07
CA ALA A 142 -7.22 -8.22 9.28
C ALA A 142 -8.29 -7.25 9.86
N GLU A 143 -8.07 -5.95 9.77
CA GLU A 143 -9.06 -4.95 10.21
C GLU A 143 -10.27 -4.92 9.27
N LEU A 144 -10.05 -5.05 7.95
CA LEU A 144 -11.11 -5.17 6.95
C LEU A 144 -11.92 -6.46 7.12
N GLU A 145 -11.26 -7.59 7.39
CA GLU A 145 -11.94 -8.86 7.67
C GLU A 145 -12.88 -8.74 8.87
N ARG A 146 -12.48 -7.98 9.91
CA ARG A 146 -13.26 -7.76 11.12
C ARG A 146 -14.42 -6.77 10.94
N LYS A 147 -14.24 -5.69 10.16
CA LYS A 147 -15.19 -4.58 10.05
C LYS A 147 -16.01 -4.57 8.75
N GLY A 148 -15.52 -5.19 7.70
CA GLY A 148 -16.11 -5.16 6.36
C GLY A 148 -15.86 -3.87 5.58
N ALA A 149 -15.87 -2.71 6.24
CA ALA A 149 -15.60 -1.42 5.63
C ALA A 149 -14.91 -0.46 6.62
N LEU A 150 -14.16 0.49 6.08
CA LEU A 150 -13.49 1.56 6.81
C LEU A 150 -13.74 2.88 6.12
N ASP A 151 -14.20 3.87 6.87
CA ASP A 151 -14.29 5.26 6.46
C ASP A 151 -12.95 5.98 6.61
N ARG A 152 -12.87 7.22 6.11
CA ARG A 152 -11.67 8.05 6.16
C ARG A 152 -11.11 8.19 7.57
N ALA A 153 -11.95 8.42 8.57
CA ALA A 153 -11.50 8.66 9.95
C ALA A 153 -10.85 7.39 10.54
N ALA A 154 -11.44 6.23 10.30
CA ALA A 154 -10.89 4.95 10.72
C ALA A 154 -9.57 4.62 10.00
N ILE A 155 -9.47 4.96 8.70
CA ILE A 155 -8.27 4.77 7.89
C ILE A 155 -7.15 5.67 8.39
N ASP A 156 -7.40 6.97 8.58
CA ASP A 156 -6.40 7.91 9.09
C ASP A 156 -5.91 7.49 10.48
N SER A 157 -6.80 7.14 11.40
CA SER A 157 -6.45 6.62 12.72
C SER A 157 -5.59 5.35 12.65
N PHE A 158 -5.90 4.43 11.73
CA PHE A 158 -5.13 3.21 11.51
C PHE A 158 -3.67 3.51 11.09
N PHE A 159 -3.47 4.45 10.17
CA PHE A 159 -2.14 4.82 9.70
C PHE A 159 -1.36 5.66 10.73
N GLU A 160 -2.00 6.59 11.43
CA GLU A 160 -1.38 7.41 12.48
C GLU A 160 -0.81 6.57 13.62
N LEU A 161 -1.56 5.60 14.13
CA LEU A 161 -1.09 4.67 15.16
C LEU A 161 0.16 3.90 14.75
N ARG A 162 0.37 3.66 13.45
CA ARG A 162 1.52 2.90 12.94
C ARG A 162 2.70 3.78 12.59
N THR A 163 2.47 4.98 12.06
CA THR A 163 3.54 5.96 11.81
C THR A 163 4.07 6.56 13.12
N GLY A 164 3.19 6.85 14.08
CA GLY A 164 3.57 7.33 15.42
C GLY A 164 4.41 6.30 16.20
N ARG A 165 4.14 5.01 16.09
CA ARG A 165 4.98 3.94 16.64
C ARG A 165 6.35 3.84 15.99
N ARG A 166 6.48 4.10 14.68
CA ARG A 166 7.80 4.16 14.01
C ARG A 166 8.63 5.35 14.48
N ALA A 167 8.03 6.53 14.67
CA ALA A 167 8.71 7.70 15.21
C ALA A 167 9.20 7.43 16.66
N ALA A 168 8.39 6.80 17.50
CA ALA A 168 8.75 6.43 18.86
C ALA A 168 9.82 5.32 18.93
N ALA A 169 9.81 4.37 17.99
CA ALA A 169 10.82 3.31 17.92
C ALA A 169 12.15 3.79 17.32
N ALA A 170 12.15 4.87 16.55
CA ALA A 170 13.36 5.48 15.99
C ALA A 170 14.10 6.38 17.00
N VAL A 171 13.48 6.75 18.12
CA VAL A 171 14.13 7.39 19.26
C VAL A 171 14.68 6.30 20.19
N SER A 172 15.67 5.54 19.72
CA SER A 172 16.50 4.73 20.59
C SER A 172 17.33 5.67 21.47
N PRO A 173 17.40 5.45 22.78
CA PRO A 173 18.27 6.26 23.64
C PRO A 173 19.72 6.11 23.16
N SER A 174 20.36 7.24 22.88
CA SER A 174 21.79 7.28 22.61
C SER A 174 22.54 6.52 23.69
N PRO A 175 23.55 5.69 23.36
CA PRO A 175 24.35 5.02 24.38
C PRO A 175 25.00 6.07 25.27
N PRO A 176 25.15 5.80 26.58
CA PRO A 176 25.78 6.73 27.50
C PRO A 176 27.21 7.05 27.01
N ARG A 177 27.53 8.33 26.96
CA ARG A 177 28.87 8.79 26.60
C ARG A 177 29.86 8.25 27.63
N SER A 178 30.57 7.21 27.27
CA SER A 178 31.76 6.75 27.99
C SER A 178 32.86 7.77 27.78
N GLY A 179 33.19 8.52 28.83
CA GLY A 179 34.30 9.44 28.74
C GLY A 179 34.37 10.46 29.88
N GLU A 180 34.34 10.05 31.13
CA GLU A 180 35.00 10.78 32.21
C GLU A 180 36.01 9.86 32.85
N VAL A 181 37.21 9.88 32.27
CA VAL A 181 38.42 9.35 32.95
C VAL A 181 38.79 10.36 34.03
N CYS A 182 38.45 10.02 35.27
CA CYS A 182 38.91 10.72 36.44
C CYS A 182 40.41 10.41 36.62
N THR A 183 41.27 11.30 36.16
CA THR A 183 42.71 11.27 36.49
C THR A 183 42.91 11.70 37.92
N MET A 184 43.03 10.75 38.83
CA MET A 184 43.61 11.02 40.18
C MET A 184 45.12 11.23 40.02
N LYS A 185 45.54 12.48 40.16
CA LYS A 185 46.95 12.81 40.45
C LYS A 185 47.26 12.41 41.89
N GLY A 186 48.00 11.37 42.07
CA GLY A 186 48.65 11.05 43.33
C GLY A 186 49.89 11.91 43.48
N ASP A 187 49.85 12.86 44.42
CA ASP A 187 51.06 13.48 44.98
C ASP A 187 51.74 12.50 45.90
N LEU A 188 52.95 12.12 45.53
CA LEU A 188 53.91 11.47 46.39
C LEU A 188 55.02 12.50 46.70
N SER A 189 54.92 13.09 47.88
CA SER A 189 56.05 13.83 48.47
C SER A 189 56.37 13.23 49.85
N ALA A 190 57.68 12.99 50.00
CA ALA A 190 58.48 12.65 51.14
C ALA A 190 58.86 11.18 51.32
#